data_da1734cf3ded84ad701a104783aed8dd
#
_entry.id   da1734cf3ded84ad701a104783aed8dd
#
_cell.length_a   1.000
_cell.length_b   1.000
_cell.length_c   1.000
_cell.angle_alpha   90.00
_cell.angle_beta   90.00
_cell.angle_gamma   90.00
#
_symmetry.space_group_name_H-M   'P 1'
#
loop_
_entity.id
_entity.type
_entity.pdbx_description
1 polymer ?
#
loop_
_entity_poly.entity_id
_entity_poly.type
_entity_poly.pdbx_seq_one_letter_code
_entity_poly.pdbx_strand_id
1 'polypeptide(L)'
;GFLSENVEFAKLCEQNGVVFIGPTPMQLSLFGDKSSARQLAVNSQVPVVPGTNEKTSLEQALDFYRSLQNSTNSDNPSMLIKAIAGGGGRGMRQVHSLGDISAEYARCASEAMSAFGESGLYVEALIEHAKHIEIQVIGDGKNVTHLWDRECSVQRNHQKIVEIAPSPTLEPALRKQLIDAALTMAKRSGLKSLTTFEFLVDLNAP
;
A
#
# COMPACT_ATOMS: atom_id res chain seq x y z
N GLY A 1 -2.89 1.98 15.32
CA GLY A 1 -2.31 2.48 16.55
C GLY A 1 -0.83 2.15 16.69
N PHE A 2 -0.21 2.65 17.72
CA PHE A 2 1.24 2.66 17.95
C PHE A 2 1.96 1.30 17.75
N LEU A 3 1.42 0.20 18.24
CA LEU A 3 1.99 -1.14 18.12
C LEU A 3 1.12 -2.13 17.32
N SER A 4 0.08 -1.66 16.65
CA SER A 4 -0.89 -2.53 15.97
C SER A 4 -0.31 -3.31 14.79
N GLU A 5 0.80 -2.84 14.22
CA GLU A 5 1.50 -3.47 13.09
C GLU A 5 2.88 -4.01 13.49
N ASN A 6 3.18 -4.01 14.80
CA ASN A 6 4.49 -4.42 15.28
C ASN A 6 4.56 -5.94 15.50
N VAL A 7 5.35 -6.61 14.67
CA VAL A 7 5.53 -8.08 14.68
C VAL A 7 6.05 -8.58 16.01
N GLU A 8 7.05 -7.92 16.59
CA GLU A 8 7.68 -8.35 17.84
C GLU A 8 6.74 -8.18 19.03
N PHE A 9 5.92 -7.14 19.03
CA PHE A 9 4.88 -6.96 20.04
C PHE A 9 3.82 -8.07 19.96
N ALA A 10 3.37 -8.42 18.76
CA ALA A 10 2.41 -9.52 18.58
C ALA A 10 2.99 -10.87 19.03
N LYS A 11 4.28 -11.15 18.73
CA LYS A 11 4.99 -12.33 19.22
C LYS A 11 5.08 -12.34 20.75
N LEU A 12 5.39 -11.20 21.36
CA LEU A 12 5.49 -11.07 22.80
C LEU A 12 4.13 -11.34 23.48
N CYS A 13 3.03 -10.86 22.89
CA CYS A 13 1.68 -11.20 23.37
C CYS A 13 1.44 -12.71 23.34
N GLU A 14 1.71 -13.38 22.22
CA GLU A 14 1.54 -14.83 22.09
C GLU A 14 2.37 -15.62 23.14
N GLN A 15 3.64 -15.23 23.32
CA GLN A 15 4.55 -15.87 24.29
C GLN A 15 4.07 -15.74 25.75
N ASN A 16 3.31 -14.70 26.06
CA ASN A 16 2.77 -14.45 27.42
C ASN A 16 1.30 -14.82 27.54
N GLY A 17 0.71 -15.54 26.58
CA GLY A 17 -0.69 -15.98 26.65
C GLY A 17 -1.70 -14.82 26.52
N VAL A 18 -1.28 -13.65 26.00
CA VAL A 18 -2.14 -12.50 25.78
C VAL A 18 -2.67 -12.57 24.34
N VAL A 19 -3.98 -12.44 24.18
CA VAL A 19 -4.62 -12.43 22.87
C VAL A 19 -4.37 -11.08 22.19
N PHE A 20 -3.58 -11.10 21.11
CA PHE A 20 -3.42 -9.93 20.24
C PHE A 20 -4.62 -9.87 19.27
N ILE A 21 -5.42 -8.79 19.36
CA ILE A 21 -6.55 -8.58 18.44
C ILE A 21 -6.03 -7.92 17.16
N GLY A 22 -5.57 -8.74 16.24
CA GLY A 22 -4.94 -8.35 14.99
C GLY A 22 -4.43 -9.57 14.23
N PRO A 23 -3.83 -9.39 13.04
CA PRO A 23 -3.21 -10.48 12.29
C PRO A 23 -2.10 -11.17 13.08
N THR A 24 -1.83 -12.43 12.76
CA THR A 24 -0.73 -13.17 13.39
C THR A 24 0.64 -12.51 13.08
N PRO A 25 1.70 -12.78 13.88
CA PRO A 25 3.04 -12.25 13.58
C PRO A 25 3.52 -12.56 12.16
N MET A 26 3.19 -13.75 11.63
CA MET A 26 3.51 -14.14 10.26
C MET A 26 2.76 -13.27 9.23
N GLN A 27 1.49 -12.98 9.47
CA GLN A 27 0.68 -12.13 8.60
C GLN A 27 1.09 -10.66 8.70
N LEU A 28 1.41 -10.18 9.89
CA LEU A 28 1.99 -8.85 10.07
C LEU A 28 3.31 -8.70 9.30
N SER A 29 4.16 -9.71 9.33
CA SER A 29 5.40 -9.74 8.56
C SER A 29 5.14 -9.76 7.05
N LEU A 30 4.18 -10.58 6.59
CA LEU A 30 3.79 -10.69 5.18
C LEU A 30 3.27 -9.36 4.62
N PHE A 31 2.33 -8.72 5.31
CA PHE A 31 1.71 -7.48 4.86
C PHE A 31 2.53 -6.24 5.18
N GLY A 32 3.41 -6.29 6.18
CA GLY A 32 4.35 -5.22 6.52
C GLY A 32 5.49 -5.10 5.51
N ASP A 33 5.87 -6.20 4.86
CA ASP A 33 6.80 -6.18 3.73
C ASP A 33 6.07 -5.89 2.42
N LYS A 34 6.29 -4.69 1.87
CA LYS A 34 5.59 -4.20 0.67
C LYS A 34 5.80 -5.08 -0.56
N SER A 35 6.98 -5.68 -0.70
CA SER A 35 7.31 -6.59 -1.79
C SER A 35 6.49 -7.88 -1.69
N SER A 36 6.47 -8.48 -0.52
CA SER A 36 5.70 -9.71 -0.23
C SER A 36 4.19 -9.50 -0.37
N ALA A 37 3.67 -8.38 0.15
CA ALA A 37 2.26 -8.02 0.01
C ALA A 37 1.86 -7.82 -1.45
N ARG A 38 2.70 -7.11 -2.22
CA ARG A 38 2.49 -6.89 -3.65
C ARG A 38 2.55 -8.20 -4.44
N GLN A 39 3.52 -9.08 -4.14
CA GLN A 39 3.62 -10.39 -4.78
C GLN A 39 2.39 -11.26 -4.49
N LEU A 40 1.87 -11.22 -3.26
CA LEU A 40 0.62 -11.89 -2.92
C LEU A 40 -0.56 -11.35 -3.74
N ALA A 41 -0.65 -10.04 -3.93
CA ALA A 41 -1.70 -9.41 -4.74
C ALA A 41 -1.60 -9.85 -6.20
N VAL A 42 -0.41 -9.78 -6.81
CA VAL A 42 -0.17 -10.22 -8.19
C VAL A 42 -0.53 -11.71 -8.36
N ASN A 43 -0.06 -12.58 -7.48
CA ASN A 43 -0.37 -14.01 -7.50
C ASN A 43 -1.87 -14.28 -7.28
N SER A 44 -2.58 -13.33 -6.67
CA SER A 44 -4.02 -13.39 -6.44
C SER A 44 -4.85 -12.76 -7.56
N GLN A 45 -4.19 -12.30 -8.62
CA GLN A 45 -4.81 -11.56 -9.73
C GLN A 45 -5.54 -10.29 -9.27
N VAL A 46 -5.09 -9.70 -8.16
CA VAL A 46 -5.56 -8.41 -7.67
C VAL A 46 -4.74 -7.31 -8.36
N PRO A 47 -5.39 -6.34 -9.01
CA PRO A 47 -4.69 -5.23 -9.62
C PRO A 47 -3.83 -4.48 -8.61
N VAL A 48 -2.62 -4.12 -9.02
CA VAL A 48 -1.68 -3.34 -8.22
C VAL A 48 -1.23 -2.11 -8.99
N VAL A 49 -0.93 -1.03 -8.29
CA VAL A 49 -0.35 0.16 -8.91
C VAL A 49 0.96 -0.23 -9.62
N PRO A 50 1.19 0.15 -10.90
CA PRO A 50 2.46 -0.12 -11.57
C PRO A 50 3.65 0.38 -10.73
N GLY A 51 4.68 -0.43 -10.58
CA GLY A 51 5.85 -0.09 -9.75
C GLY A 51 6.89 -1.19 -9.72
N THR A 52 8.01 -0.92 -9.09
CA THR A 52 9.07 -1.90 -8.83
C THR A 52 8.74 -2.71 -7.57
N ASN A 53 9.24 -3.94 -7.51
CA ASN A 53 8.95 -4.85 -6.40
C ASN A 53 10.06 -4.90 -5.34
N GLU A 54 11.24 -4.37 -5.68
CA GLU A 54 12.45 -4.49 -4.85
C GLU A 54 13.17 -3.14 -4.77
N LYS A 55 14.28 -3.14 -4.04
CA LYS A 55 15.17 -1.99 -3.99
C LYS A 55 15.58 -1.58 -5.41
N THR A 56 15.22 -0.37 -5.76
CA THR A 56 15.33 0.18 -7.11
C THR A 56 16.51 1.13 -7.18
N SER A 57 17.42 0.93 -8.14
CA SER A 57 18.51 1.89 -8.41
C SER A 57 17.99 3.13 -9.12
N LEU A 58 18.80 4.19 -9.15
CA LEU A 58 18.47 5.40 -9.92
C LEU A 58 18.24 5.09 -11.40
N GLU A 59 19.06 4.24 -12.00
CA GLU A 59 18.92 3.83 -13.40
C GLU A 59 17.57 3.12 -13.64
N GLN A 60 17.22 2.16 -12.78
CA GLN A 60 15.94 1.48 -12.83
C GLN A 60 14.75 2.43 -12.63
N ALA A 61 14.90 3.47 -11.78
CA ALA A 61 13.86 4.49 -11.59
C ALA A 61 13.66 5.33 -12.86
N LEU A 62 14.75 5.69 -13.54
CA LEU A 62 14.69 6.37 -14.83
C LEU A 62 14.02 5.51 -15.92
N ASP A 63 14.36 4.22 -15.98
CA ASP A 63 13.76 3.30 -16.95
C ASP A 63 12.27 3.05 -16.65
N PHE A 64 11.92 2.95 -15.38
CA PHE A 64 10.50 2.86 -14.98
C PHE A 64 9.72 4.11 -15.41
N TYR A 65 10.26 5.31 -15.22
CA TYR A 65 9.61 6.54 -15.66
C TYR A 65 9.40 6.57 -17.19
N ARG A 66 10.40 6.16 -17.98
CA ARG A 66 10.26 6.02 -19.44
C ARG A 66 9.18 5.00 -19.81
N SER A 67 9.07 3.91 -19.07
CA SER A 67 8.01 2.92 -19.28
C SER A 67 6.62 3.50 -19.00
N LEU A 68 6.49 4.36 -17.98
CA LEU A 68 5.25 5.10 -17.70
C LEU A 68 4.89 6.06 -18.85
N GLN A 69 5.86 6.81 -19.37
CA GLN A 69 5.63 7.69 -20.53
C GLN A 69 5.02 6.92 -21.71
N ASN A 70 5.57 5.75 -22.01
CA ASN A 70 5.09 4.89 -23.10
C ASN A 70 3.70 4.31 -22.84
N SER A 71 3.44 3.87 -21.60
CA SER A 71 2.17 3.21 -21.25
C SER A 71 1.00 4.17 -21.08
N THR A 72 1.26 5.39 -20.63
CA THR A 72 0.23 6.42 -20.43
C THR A 72 0.08 7.35 -21.63
N ASN A 73 0.97 7.24 -22.63
CA ASN A 73 1.08 8.16 -23.75
C ASN A 73 1.16 9.63 -23.29
N SER A 74 1.87 9.87 -22.19
CA SER A 74 2.08 11.18 -21.57
C SER A 74 3.57 11.50 -21.52
N ASP A 75 3.93 12.71 -21.93
CA ASP A 75 5.32 13.18 -21.85
C ASP A 75 5.79 13.34 -20.39
N ASN A 76 4.86 13.64 -19.49
CA ASN A 76 5.13 13.89 -18.06
C ASN A 76 4.18 13.10 -17.15
N PRO A 77 4.31 11.76 -17.07
CA PRO A 77 3.56 10.98 -16.13
C PRO A 77 4.04 11.26 -14.70
N SER A 78 3.17 11.10 -13.74
CA SER A 78 3.52 11.28 -12.34
C SER A 78 4.01 9.97 -11.71
N MET A 79 5.12 10.04 -10.97
CA MET A 79 5.76 8.92 -10.30
C MET A 79 6.01 9.24 -8.83
N LEU A 80 5.92 8.24 -7.96
CA LEU A 80 6.33 8.30 -6.56
C LEU A 80 7.65 7.54 -6.36
N ILE A 81 8.59 8.16 -5.66
CA ILE A 81 9.77 7.51 -5.09
C ILE A 81 9.49 7.32 -3.60
N LYS A 82 9.64 6.10 -3.09
CA LYS A 82 9.30 5.75 -1.71
C LYS A 82 10.42 4.99 -1.02
N ALA A 83 10.65 5.29 0.25
CA ALA A 83 11.52 4.47 1.10
C ALA A 83 10.88 3.11 1.38
N ILE A 84 11.66 2.03 1.28
CA ILE A 84 11.21 0.67 1.61
C ILE A 84 10.77 0.60 3.08
N ALA A 85 11.60 1.13 3.99
CA ALA A 85 11.30 1.20 5.42
C ALA A 85 10.32 2.31 5.79
N GLY A 86 9.85 3.14 4.82
CA GLY A 86 8.99 4.28 5.05
C GLY A 86 7.53 3.89 5.33
N GLY A 87 6.87 4.73 6.12
CA GLY A 87 5.44 4.62 6.42
C GLY A 87 4.86 5.97 6.86
N GLY A 88 3.52 6.08 6.88
CA GLY A 88 2.83 7.30 7.34
C GLY A 88 3.16 8.56 6.52
N GLY A 89 3.47 8.42 5.24
CA GLY A 89 3.79 9.54 4.35
C GLY A 89 5.22 10.08 4.44
N ARG A 90 6.08 9.49 5.26
CA ARG A 90 7.51 9.86 5.36
C ARG A 90 8.35 9.08 4.35
N GLY A 91 9.42 9.70 3.84
CA GLY A 91 10.30 9.09 2.84
C GLY A 91 9.59 8.87 1.51
N MET A 92 8.77 9.84 1.06
CA MET A 92 8.11 9.84 -0.24
C MET A 92 8.36 11.12 -0.98
N ARG A 93 8.61 11.02 -2.29
CA ARG A 93 8.80 12.16 -3.20
C ARG A 93 8.01 11.95 -4.48
N GLN A 94 7.28 12.98 -4.88
CA GLN A 94 6.59 13.02 -6.17
C GLN A 94 7.53 13.55 -7.23
N VAL A 95 7.47 12.96 -8.41
CA VAL A 95 8.24 13.37 -9.58
C VAL A 95 7.29 13.49 -10.75
N HIS A 96 7.38 14.62 -11.47
CA HIS A 96 6.55 14.95 -12.61
C HIS A 96 7.37 15.17 -13.90
N SER A 97 8.69 15.08 -13.83
CA SER A 97 9.56 15.19 -15.00
C SER A 97 10.77 14.27 -14.90
N LEU A 98 11.28 13.82 -16.03
CA LEU A 98 12.48 12.98 -16.10
C LEU A 98 13.70 13.69 -15.49
N GLY A 99 13.77 15.03 -15.64
CA GLY A 99 14.89 15.84 -15.15
C GLY A 99 14.99 15.90 -13.63
N ASP A 100 13.89 15.73 -12.92
CA ASP A 100 13.85 15.86 -11.45
C ASP A 100 14.19 14.56 -10.73
N ILE A 101 14.14 13.42 -11.44
CA ILE A 101 14.28 12.08 -10.82
C ILE A 101 15.57 11.97 -10.02
N SER A 102 16.71 12.35 -10.59
CA SER A 102 18.01 12.17 -9.94
C SER A 102 18.10 12.96 -8.63
N ALA A 103 17.61 14.20 -8.63
CA ALA A 103 17.63 15.06 -7.44
C ALA A 103 16.67 14.54 -6.36
N GLU A 104 15.44 14.19 -6.73
CA GLU A 104 14.43 13.71 -5.79
C GLU A 104 14.76 12.30 -5.27
N TYR A 105 15.39 11.44 -6.10
CA TYR A 105 15.89 10.15 -5.67
C TYR A 105 16.97 10.29 -4.58
N ALA A 106 17.96 11.17 -4.79
CA ALA A 106 19.02 11.41 -3.82
C ALA A 106 18.49 11.98 -2.51
N ARG A 107 17.54 12.93 -2.58
CA ARG A 107 16.86 13.52 -1.40
C ARG A 107 16.09 12.45 -0.63
N CYS A 108 15.30 11.63 -1.32
CA CYS A 108 14.51 10.58 -0.71
C CYS A 108 15.41 9.53 -0.03
N ALA A 109 16.53 9.15 -0.64
CA ALA A 109 17.50 8.23 -0.06
C ALA A 109 18.16 8.79 1.22
N SER A 110 18.52 10.08 1.21
CA SER A 110 19.10 10.76 2.37
C SER A 110 18.09 10.85 3.54
N GLU A 111 16.84 11.19 3.25
CA GLU A 111 15.77 11.22 4.25
C GLU A 111 15.47 9.82 4.82
N ALA A 112 15.43 8.81 3.97
CA ALA A 112 15.21 7.43 4.37
C ALA A 112 16.33 6.95 5.31
N MET A 113 17.59 7.24 4.97
CA MET A 113 18.74 6.91 5.82
C MET A 113 18.66 7.61 7.18
N SER A 114 18.32 8.89 7.20
CA SER A 114 18.22 9.68 8.43
C SER A 114 17.04 9.24 9.32
N ALA A 115 15.89 8.92 8.72
CA ALA A 115 14.66 8.61 9.46
C ALA A 115 14.55 7.14 9.89
N PHE A 116 15.09 6.22 9.07
CA PHE A 116 14.87 4.78 9.22
C PHE A 116 16.18 3.96 9.31
N GLY A 117 17.35 4.59 9.09
CA GLY A 117 18.65 3.89 9.08
C GLY A 117 18.90 3.07 7.80
N GLU A 118 18.02 3.19 6.80
CA GLU A 118 18.11 2.47 5.54
C GLU A 118 17.76 3.38 4.37
N SER A 119 18.56 3.37 3.29
CA SER A 119 18.37 4.20 2.09
C SER A 119 17.69 3.47 0.93
N GLY A 120 17.17 2.26 1.15
CA GLY A 120 16.51 1.48 0.12
C GLY A 120 15.23 2.18 -0.37
N LEU A 121 15.11 2.36 -1.70
CA LEU A 121 13.97 3.01 -2.33
C LEU A 121 13.30 2.06 -3.33
N TYR A 122 12.03 2.29 -3.60
CA TYR A 122 11.29 1.74 -4.73
C TYR A 122 10.47 2.83 -5.39
N VAL A 123 9.97 2.58 -6.60
CA VAL A 123 9.17 3.54 -7.35
C VAL A 123 7.83 2.95 -7.77
N GLU A 124 6.82 3.80 -7.86
CA GLU A 124 5.49 3.42 -8.36
C GLU A 124 4.84 4.58 -9.12
N ALA A 125 3.86 4.28 -9.98
CA ALA A 125 3.05 5.29 -10.63
C ALA A 125 2.26 6.09 -9.57
N LEU A 126 2.15 7.39 -9.77
CA LEU A 126 1.28 8.23 -8.93
C LEU A 126 -0.10 8.33 -9.58
N ILE A 127 -1.12 7.93 -8.85
CA ILE A 127 -2.52 8.16 -9.22
C ILE A 127 -2.93 9.48 -8.58
N GLU A 128 -2.98 10.56 -9.36
CA GLU A 128 -3.20 11.92 -8.85
C GLU A 128 -4.61 12.13 -8.30
N HIS A 129 -5.59 11.52 -8.95
CA HIS A 129 -7.00 11.65 -8.59
C HIS A 129 -7.56 10.31 -8.13
N ALA A 130 -7.16 9.90 -6.94
CA ALA A 130 -7.59 8.64 -6.35
C ALA A 130 -8.52 8.83 -5.17
N LYS A 131 -9.56 7.99 -5.09
CA LYS A 131 -10.22 7.74 -3.81
C LYS A 131 -9.45 6.68 -3.04
N HIS A 132 -9.33 6.89 -1.75
CA HIS A 132 -8.83 5.90 -0.82
C HIS A 132 -10.00 5.12 -0.24
N ILE A 133 -10.13 3.87 -0.65
CA ILE A 133 -11.16 2.95 -0.18
C ILE A 133 -10.48 1.82 0.58
N GLU A 134 -10.98 1.48 1.75
CA GLU A 134 -10.50 0.34 2.49
C GLU A 134 -11.63 -0.63 2.80
N ILE A 135 -11.32 -1.92 2.72
CA ILE A 135 -12.25 -3.00 3.05
C ILE A 135 -11.84 -3.59 4.40
N GLN A 136 -12.74 -3.52 5.37
CA GLN A 136 -12.55 -4.19 6.65
C GLN A 136 -12.83 -5.68 6.49
N VAL A 137 -11.88 -6.52 6.86
CA VAL A 137 -11.98 -7.98 6.77
C VAL A 137 -11.73 -8.62 8.13
N ILE A 138 -12.47 -9.70 8.39
CA ILE A 138 -12.28 -10.57 9.56
C ILE A 138 -12.13 -12.02 9.11
N GLY A 139 -11.23 -12.75 9.76
CA GLY A 139 -10.96 -14.15 9.49
C GLY A 139 -10.74 -14.98 10.76
N ASP A 140 -10.98 -16.28 10.66
CA ASP A 140 -10.71 -17.27 11.71
C ASP A 140 -9.52 -18.20 11.37
N GLY A 141 -8.82 -17.91 10.27
CA GLY A 141 -7.74 -18.73 9.70
C GLY A 141 -8.20 -19.75 8.67
N LYS A 142 -9.52 -19.96 8.48
CA LYS A 142 -10.13 -20.84 7.48
C LYS A 142 -11.16 -20.10 6.64
N ASN A 143 -12.03 -19.36 7.30
CA ASN A 143 -13.09 -18.57 6.68
C ASN A 143 -12.76 -17.09 6.84
N VAL A 144 -13.17 -16.31 5.85
CA VAL A 144 -13.03 -14.86 5.86
C VAL A 144 -14.35 -14.22 5.44
N THR A 145 -14.66 -13.06 6.03
CA THR A 145 -15.78 -12.24 5.62
C THR A 145 -15.40 -10.76 5.72
N HIS A 146 -16.20 -9.88 5.12
CA HIS A 146 -15.98 -8.44 5.17
C HIS A 146 -17.00 -7.73 6.06
N LEU A 147 -16.61 -6.58 6.58
CA LEU A 147 -17.46 -5.67 7.34
C LEU A 147 -17.65 -4.34 6.58
N TRP A 148 -17.81 -4.41 5.26
CA TRP A 148 -17.97 -3.32 4.32
C TRP A 148 -16.73 -2.44 4.13
N ASP A 149 -16.94 -1.38 3.34
CA ASP A 149 -15.94 -0.41 2.92
C ASP A 149 -15.98 0.86 3.77
N ARG A 150 -14.85 1.54 3.82
CA ARG A 150 -14.69 2.91 4.29
C ARG A 150 -14.02 3.75 3.21
N GLU A 151 -14.49 4.96 3.01
CA GLU A 151 -13.82 5.97 2.20
C GLU A 151 -12.97 6.87 3.11
N CYS A 152 -11.67 6.95 2.83
CA CYS A 152 -10.67 7.67 3.60
C CYS A 152 -9.98 8.75 2.77
N SER A 153 -10.66 9.29 1.74
CA SER A 153 -10.07 10.23 0.77
C SER A 153 -9.80 11.61 1.36
N VAL A 154 -10.49 12.00 2.44
CA VAL A 154 -10.28 13.29 3.11
C VAL A 154 -9.06 13.20 4.02
N GLN A 155 -7.93 13.66 3.50
CA GLN A 155 -6.63 13.56 4.16
C GLN A 155 -5.95 14.92 4.25
N ARG A 156 -5.10 15.09 5.27
CA ARG A 156 -4.17 16.21 5.40
C ARG A 156 -2.76 15.66 5.64
N ASN A 157 -1.82 16.02 4.77
CA ASN A 157 -0.46 15.51 4.85
C ASN A 157 -0.41 13.97 4.92
N HIS A 158 -1.20 13.29 4.11
CA HIS A 158 -1.36 11.82 4.08
C HIS A 158 -1.91 11.19 5.37
N GLN A 159 -2.53 11.98 6.23
CA GLN A 159 -3.24 11.50 7.41
C GLN A 159 -4.75 11.57 7.16
N LYS A 160 -5.45 10.47 7.41
CA LYS A 160 -6.91 10.38 7.34
C LYS A 160 -7.54 11.30 8.38
N ILE A 161 -8.40 12.24 7.94
CA ILE A 161 -9.10 13.20 8.81
C ILE A 161 -10.57 12.81 8.96
N VAL A 162 -11.19 12.35 7.88
CA VAL A 162 -12.58 11.90 7.87
C VAL A 162 -12.64 10.55 7.19
N GLU A 163 -13.32 9.62 7.84
CA GLU A 163 -13.64 8.30 7.32
C GLU A 163 -15.17 8.15 7.27
N ILE A 164 -15.69 7.70 6.12
CA ILE A 164 -17.12 7.54 5.88
C ILE A 164 -17.40 6.07 5.56
N ALA A 165 -18.27 5.44 6.31
CA ALA A 165 -18.64 4.04 6.11
C ALA A 165 -20.18 3.87 6.02
N PRO A 166 -20.66 3.20 4.94
CA PRO A 166 -19.93 2.85 3.73
C PRO A 166 -19.64 4.08 2.86
N SER A 167 -18.76 3.96 1.85
CA SER A 167 -18.51 5.03 0.88
C SER A 167 -19.82 5.40 0.15
N PRO A 168 -20.24 6.68 0.19
CA PRO A 168 -21.51 7.09 -0.40
C PRO A 168 -21.48 7.14 -1.93
N THR A 169 -20.30 7.16 -2.52
CA THR A 169 -20.11 7.43 -3.95
C THR A 169 -19.44 6.27 -4.70
N LEU A 170 -19.24 5.12 -4.04
CA LEU A 170 -18.63 3.96 -4.66
C LEU A 170 -19.69 3.15 -5.43
N GLU A 171 -19.49 3.01 -6.73
CA GLU A 171 -20.37 2.24 -7.59
C GLU A 171 -20.49 0.78 -7.13
N PRO A 172 -21.71 0.17 -7.14
CA PRO A 172 -21.93 -1.17 -6.62
C PRO A 172 -21.05 -2.26 -7.27
N ALA A 173 -20.81 -2.17 -8.58
CA ALA A 173 -19.96 -3.12 -9.30
C ALA A 173 -18.51 -3.03 -8.83
N LEU A 174 -17.97 -1.82 -8.71
CA LEU A 174 -16.61 -1.59 -8.23
C LEU A 174 -16.47 -2.00 -6.75
N ARG A 175 -17.45 -1.66 -5.91
CA ARG A 175 -17.49 -2.12 -4.51
C ARG A 175 -17.35 -3.63 -4.42
N LYS A 176 -18.12 -4.37 -5.25
CA LYS A 176 -18.03 -5.83 -5.30
C LYS A 176 -16.63 -6.29 -5.68
N GLN A 177 -15.99 -5.69 -6.68
CA GLN A 177 -14.63 -6.03 -7.11
C GLN A 177 -13.61 -5.82 -5.98
N LEU A 178 -13.68 -4.70 -5.26
CA LEU A 178 -12.78 -4.41 -4.14
C LEU A 178 -12.97 -5.40 -2.99
N ILE A 179 -14.22 -5.74 -2.67
CA ILE A 179 -14.54 -6.75 -1.65
C ILE A 179 -14.00 -8.12 -2.07
N ASP A 180 -14.26 -8.55 -3.30
CA ASP A 180 -13.78 -9.84 -3.81
C ASP A 180 -12.23 -9.92 -3.80
N ALA A 181 -11.55 -8.83 -4.15
CA ALA A 181 -10.09 -8.71 -4.08
C ALA A 181 -9.59 -8.85 -2.64
N ALA A 182 -10.17 -8.11 -1.70
CA ALA A 182 -9.81 -8.16 -0.29
C ALA A 182 -10.01 -9.56 0.31
N LEU A 183 -11.15 -10.19 0.03
CA LEU A 183 -11.46 -11.55 0.49
C LEU A 183 -10.52 -12.59 -0.12
N THR A 184 -10.14 -12.42 -1.40
CA THR A 184 -9.19 -13.32 -2.06
C THR A 184 -7.81 -13.26 -1.40
N MET A 185 -7.30 -12.07 -1.13
CA MET A 185 -6.02 -11.88 -0.44
C MET A 185 -6.07 -12.41 1.00
N ALA A 186 -7.14 -12.11 1.73
CA ALA A 186 -7.36 -12.58 3.09
C ALA A 186 -7.41 -14.11 3.17
N LYS A 187 -8.13 -14.76 2.25
CA LYS A 187 -8.22 -16.22 2.17
C LYS A 187 -6.87 -16.86 1.85
N ARG A 188 -6.13 -16.31 0.88
CA ARG A 188 -4.81 -16.82 0.49
C ARG A 188 -3.76 -16.68 1.59
N SER A 189 -3.85 -15.63 2.41
CA SER A 189 -2.97 -15.44 3.57
C SER A 189 -3.40 -16.24 4.80
N GLY A 190 -4.54 -16.95 4.75
CA GLY A 190 -5.11 -17.62 5.92
C GLY A 190 -5.42 -16.64 7.04
N LEU A 191 -5.99 -15.47 6.72
CA LEU A 191 -6.21 -14.37 7.65
C LEU A 191 -6.88 -14.84 8.94
N LYS A 192 -6.28 -14.46 10.05
CA LYS A 192 -6.84 -14.63 11.40
C LYS A 192 -6.99 -13.26 12.06
N SER A 193 -8.16 -13.03 12.70
CA SER A 193 -8.52 -11.76 13.33
C SER A 193 -8.87 -10.65 12.32
N LEU A 194 -8.64 -9.39 12.64
CA LEU A 194 -9.10 -8.22 11.92
C LEU A 194 -7.95 -7.56 11.13
N THR A 195 -8.23 -7.15 9.89
CA THR A 195 -7.33 -6.30 9.09
C THR A 195 -8.12 -5.44 8.13
N THR A 196 -7.46 -4.44 7.53
CA THR A 196 -7.98 -3.67 6.40
C THR A 196 -7.13 -3.89 5.16
N PHE A 197 -7.77 -3.91 3.99
CA PHE A 197 -7.11 -3.84 2.69
C PHE A 197 -7.43 -2.49 2.07
N GLU A 198 -6.40 -1.71 1.78
CA GLU A 198 -6.52 -0.37 1.19
C GLU A 198 -6.39 -0.45 -0.33
N PHE A 199 -7.24 0.29 -1.02
CA PHE A 199 -7.27 0.41 -2.48
C PHE A 199 -7.25 1.88 -2.88
N LEU A 200 -6.53 2.15 -3.96
CA LEU A 200 -6.62 3.41 -4.70
C LEU A 200 -7.55 3.21 -5.88
N VAL A 201 -8.62 3.97 -5.92
CA VAL A 201 -9.57 3.97 -7.03
C VAL A 201 -9.29 5.21 -7.87
N ASP A 202 -8.74 5.01 -9.06
CA ASP A 202 -8.49 6.09 -10.00
C ASP A 202 -9.81 6.62 -10.55
N LEU A 203 -10.05 7.92 -10.36
CA LEU A 203 -11.26 8.59 -10.82
C LEU A 203 -11.24 8.88 -12.33
N ASN A 204 -10.07 8.77 -12.97
CA ASN A 204 -9.88 8.99 -14.40
C ASN A 204 -9.84 7.66 -15.19
N ALA A 205 -9.78 6.53 -14.51
CA ALA A 205 -9.83 5.23 -15.17
C ALA A 205 -11.23 4.98 -15.76
N PRO A 206 -11.34 4.41 -16.97
CA PRO A 206 -12.61 4.10 -17.62
C PRO A 206 -13.42 3.02 -16.89
#